data_08dc91c8d84ae495f27fc0cb4a5ef083
#
_entry.id   08dc91c8d84ae495f27fc0cb4a5ef083
#
_cell.length_a   1.000
_cell.length_b   1.000
_cell.length_c   1.000
_cell.angle_alpha   90.00
_cell.angle_beta   90.00
_cell.angle_gamma   90.00
#
_symmetry.space_group_name_H-M   'P 1'
#
loop_
_entity.id
_entity.type
_entity.pdbx_description
1 polymer ?
#
loop_
_entity_poly.entity_id
_entity_poly.type
_entity_poly.pdbx_seq_one_letter_code
_entity_poly.pdbx_strand_id
1 'polypeptide(L)' 'MKYLIILVLLFDGTLIEERLKFSSPTNDCFGWGQAHVEAIATYVGPGAKQGWYLNDGRGTVQGFYCE' A
#
# COMPACT_ATOMS: atom_id res chain seq x y z
N MET A 1 4.88 9.19 -17.64
CA MET A 1 3.97 9.31 -16.50
C MET A 1 4.09 8.05 -15.66
N LYS A 2 4.19 8.21 -14.36
CA LYS A 2 4.43 7.07 -13.48
C LYS A 2 3.22 6.81 -12.61
N TYR A 3 3.03 5.55 -12.26
CA TYR A 3 1.95 5.14 -11.38
C TYR A 3 2.51 4.35 -10.21
N LEU A 4 1.91 4.55 -9.05
CA LEU A 4 2.14 3.72 -7.88
C LEU A 4 1.00 2.71 -7.81
N ILE A 5 1.36 1.43 -7.76
CA ILE A 5 0.39 0.35 -7.69
C ILE A 5 0.48 -0.25 -6.30
N ILE A 6 -0.60 -0.19 -5.54
CA ILE A 6 -0.66 -0.76 -4.20
C ILE A 6 -1.50 -2.03 -4.25
N LEU A 7 -0.93 -3.11 -3.77
CA LEU A 7 -1.61 -4.41 -3.73
C LEU A 7 -2.29 -4.56 -2.38
N VAL A 8 -3.60 -4.74 -2.41
CA VAL A 8 -4.41 -4.85 -1.20
C VAL A 8 -5.16 -6.17 -1.23
N LEU A 9 -5.04 -6.93 -0.14
CA LEU A 9 -5.80 -8.16 0.04
C LEU A 9 -6.96 -7.86 1.01
N LEU A 10 -8.17 -7.91 0.49
CA LEU A 10 -9.36 -7.70 1.30
C LEU A 10 -9.63 -8.92 2.19
N PHE A 11 -10.32 -8.71 3.30
CA PHE A 11 -10.59 -9.79 4.23
C PHE A 11 -11.52 -10.87 3.66
N ASP A 12 -12.22 -10.58 2.57
CA ASP A 12 -13.03 -11.58 1.87
C ASP A 12 -12.22 -12.46 0.92
N GLY A 13 -10.90 -12.22 0.82
CA GLY A 13 -10.02 -12.97 -0.04
C GLY A 13 -9.77 -12.34 -1.41
N THR A 14 -10.39 -11.21 -1.70
CA THR A 14 -10.22 -10.53 -2.98
C THR A 14 -8.91 -9.72 -2.99
N LEU A 15 -8.09 -9.92 -4.02
CA LEU A 15 -6.89 -9.12 -4.22
C LEU A 15 -7.21 -8.00 -5.20
N ILE A 16 -6.93 -6.77 -4.79
CA ILE A 16 -7.15 -5.60 -5.64
C ILE A 16 -5.86 -4.83 -5.81
N GLU A 17 -5.79 -4.08 -6.91
CA GLU A 17 -4.68 -3.18 -7.19
C GLU A 17 -5.21 -1.76 -7.20
N GLU A 18 -4.68 -0.91 -6.33
CA GLU A 18 -5.00 0.51 -6.37
C GLU A 18 -3.93 1.23 -7.16
N ARG A 19 -4.33 1.86 -8.25
CA ARG A 19 -3.42 2.58 -9.13
C ARG A 19 -3.53 4.07 -8.84
N LEU A 20 -2.40 4.65 -8.45
CA LEU A 20 -2.33 6.07 -8.12
C LEU A 20 -1.34 6.76 -9.06
N LYS A 21 -1.77 7.88 -9.60
CA LYS A 21 -0.89 8.66 -10.46
C LYS A 21 0.19 9.30 -9.60
N PHE A 22 1.44 8.98 -9.93
CA PHE A 22 2.59 9.48 -9.19
C PHE A 22 3.22 10.63 -9.96
N SER A 23 3.36 11.75 -9.30
CA SER A 23 3.99 12.93 -9.89
C SER A 23 4.92 13.54 -8.85
N SER A 24 6.21 13.27 -9.01
CA SER A 24 7.22 13.81 -8.10
C SER A 24 8.43 14.24 -8.90
N PRO A 25 8.98 15.41 -8.61
CA PRO A 25 10.18 15.87 -9.32
C PRO A 25 11.42 15.04 -8.97
N THR A 26 11.38 14.29 -7.86
CA THR A 26 12.54 13.52 -7.41
C THR A 26 12.56 12.10 -7.93
N ASN A 27 11.50 11.63 -8.58
CA ASN A 27 11.38 10.24 -9.04
C ASN A 27 11.52 9.21 -7.92
N ASP A 28 11.31 9.61 -6.67
CA ASP A 28 11.42 8.70 -5.53
C ASP A 28 10.08 8.03 -5.28
N CYS A 29 9.71 7.13 -6.22
CA CYS A 29 8.45 6.42 -6.13
C CYS A 29 8.39 5.51 -4.91
N PHE A 30 9.51 4.87 -4.55
CA PHE A 30 9.53 3.98 -3.40
C PHE A 30 9.25 4.74 -2.11
N GLY A 31 9.94 5.86 -1.87
CA GLY A 31 9.73 6.65 -0.67
C GLY A 31 8.33 7.25 -0.62
N TRP A 32 7.83 7.72 -1.76
CA TRP A 32 6.48 8.25 -1.84
C TRP A 32 5.44 7.16 -1.58
N GLY A 33 5.67 5.96 -2.13
CA GLY A 33 4.77 4.84 -1.93
C GLY A 33 4.73 4.38 -0.48
N GLN A 34 5.89 4.32 0.17
CA GLN A 34 5.95 3.95 1.58
C GLN A 34 5.22 4.97 2.45
N ALA A 35 5.42 6.25 2.19
CA ALA A 35 4.72 7.30 2.92
C ALA A 35 3.21 7.21 2.72
N HIS A 36 2.78 6.88 1.50
CA HIS A 36 1.36 6.73 1.22
C HIS A 36 0.76 5.54 1.96
N VAL A 37 1.47 4.41 1.97
CA VAL A 37 1.00 3.23 2.70
C VAL A 37 0.89 3.54 4.20
N GLU A 38 1.87 4.26 4.76
CA GLU A 38 1.83 4.64 6.17
C GLU A 38 0.65 5.58 6.48
N ALA A 39 0.21 6.35 5.48
CA ALA A 39 -0.92 7.26 5.65
C ALA A 39 -2.27 6.53 5.65
N ILE A 40 -2.39 5.43 4.91
CA ILE A 40 -3.66 4.71 4.76
C ILE A 40 -3.75 3.44 5.59
N ALA A 41 -2.64 2.98 6.16
CA ALA A 41 -2.59 1.72 6.89
C ALA A 41 -1.74 1.87 8.14
N THR A 42 -1.92 0.93 9.07
CA THR A 42 -1.16 0.89 10.32
C THR A 42 -0.44 -0.44 10.39
N TYR A 43 0.85 -0.40 10.72
CA TYR A 43 1.64 -1.61 10.86
C TYR A 43 1.31 -2.31 12.19
N VAL A 44 1.05 -3.60 12.09
CA VAL A 44 0.79 -4.45 13.24
C VAL A 44 1.87 -5.54 13.27
N GLY A 45 2.54 -5.68 14.38
CA GLY A 45 3.57 -6.68 14.56
C GLY A 45 4.36 -6.46 15.85
N PRO A 46 5.31 -7.38 16.18
CA PRO A 46 5.49 -8.70 15.58
C PRO A 46 4.45 -9.71 16.06
N GLY A 47 4.23 -10.75 15.26
CA GLY A 47 3.31 -11.81 15.63
C GLY A 47 2.68 -12.48 14.44
N ALA A 48 1.69 -13.36 14.71
CA ALA A 48 1.05 -14.14 13.66
C ALA A 48 0.23 -13.27 12.70
N LYS A 49 -0.19 -12.10 13.14
CA LYS A 49 -0.98 -11.18 12.32
C LYS A 49 -0.17 -9.96 11.87
N GLN A 50 1.13 -10.13 11.76
CA GLN A 50 2.01 -9.07 11.33
C GLN A 50 1.66 -8.59 9.92
N GLY A 51 1.62 -7.28 9.73
CA GLY A 51 1.37 -6.70 8.42
C GLY A 51 0.82 -5.29 8.51
N TRP A 52 0.54 -4.72 7.33
CA TRP A 52 -0.04 -3.39 7.22
C TRP A 52 -1.55 -3.51 7.04
N TYR A 53 -2.30 -3.07 8.01
CA TYR A 53 -3.75 -3.16 8.01
C TYR A 53 -4.34 -1.81 7.63
N LEU A 54 -5.23 -1.80 6.64
CA LEU A 54 -5.89 -0.58 6.22
C LEU A 54 -6.67 0.03 7.39
N ASN A 55 -6.57 1.36 7.52
CA ASN A 55 -7.22 2.07 8.62
C ASN A 55 -8.75 2.00 8.54
N ASP A 56 -9.28 1.76 7.34
CA ASP A 56 -10.73 1.62 7.15
C ASP A 56 -11.25 0.19 7.41
N GLY A 57 -10.35 -0.75 7.71
CA GLY A 57 -10.73 -2.10 8.07
C GLY A 57 -11.08 -3.03 6.92
N ARG A 58 -10.82 -2.63 5.67
CA ARG A 58 -11.18 -3.46 4.52
C ARG A 58 -10.26 -4.66 4.31
N GLY A 59 -8.99 -4.54 4.69
CA GLY A 59 -8.04 -5.60 4.45
C GLY A 59 -6.62 -5.18 4.81
N THR A 60 -5.65 -5.80 4.14
CA THR A 60 -4.22 -5.58 4.40
C THR A 60 -3.51 -5.16 3.13
N VAL A 61 -2.45 -4.36 3.29
CA VAL A 61 -1.58 -4.00 2.18
C VAL A 61 -0.52 -5.09 2.04
N GLN A 62 -0.46 -5.72 0.87
CA GLN A 62 0.50 -6.78 0.59
C GLN A 62 1.82 -6.23 0.09
N GLY A 63 1.79 -5.06 -0.52
CA GLY A 63 2.99 -4.44 -1.04
C GLY A 63 2.63 -3.36 -2.04
N PHE A 64 3.64 -2.78 -2.65
CA PHE A 64 3.43 -1.82 -3.72
C PHE A 64 4.61 -1.88 -4.69
N TYR A 65 4.37 -1.39 -5.89
CA TYR A 65 5.44 -1.25 -6.88
C TYR A 65 5.15 -0.04 -7.76
N CYS A 66 6.16 0.39 -8.47
CA CYS A 66 6.09 1.54 -9.37
C CYS A 66 6.09 1.07 -10.82
N GLU A 67 5.23 1.70 -11.59
CA GLU A 67 5.08 1.37 -13.02
C GLU A 67 5.52 2.51 -13.90
#